data_0ecbc861638c3b008a7a6d89b12c7fc7
#
_entry.id   0ecbc861638c3b008a7a6d89b12c7fc7
#
_cell.length_a   1.000
_cell.length_b   1.000
_cell.length_c   1.000
_cell.angle_alpha   90.00
_cell.angle_beta   90.00
_cell.angle_gamma   90.00
#
_symmetry.space_group_name_H-M   'P 1'
#
loop_
_entity.id
_entity.type
_entity.pdbx_description
1 polymer ?
#
loop_
_entity_poly.entity_id
_entity_poly.type
_entity_poly.pdbx_seq_one_letter_code
_entity_poly.pdbx_strand_id
1 'polypeptide(L)'
;MKVIFFDSKTYDKESFTKELVNYPDVEVKFLRTELTVNTAELAHGYDAVCAFVSADICGETIDILHECGVKFILLRCAGFNNVDMNTAKKYGIKVYRVPGYSPEAVAEHAMALALAVNRHLHKAYVKVRENDFSLNGLMGMNCLLYTSPSPRDK
;
A
#
# COMPACT_ATOMS: atom_id res chain seq x y z
N MET A 1 9.80 21.66 -7.98
CA MET A 1 8.68 20.75 -8.27
C MET A 1 7.76 20.69 -7.06
N LYS A 2 6.46 20.89 -7.26
CA LYS A 2 5.47 20.84 -6.18
C LYS A 2 4.72 19.52 -6.20
N VAL A 3 4.72 18.83 -5.07
CA VAL A 3 4.07 17.52 -4.91
C VAL A 3 3.00 17.59 -3.84
N ILE A 4 1.80 17.12 -4.12
CA ILE A 4 0.76 16.91 -3.12
C ILE A 4 0.67 15.43 -2.78
N PHE A 5 0.75 15.12 -1.48
CA PHE A 5 0.84 13.78 -0.95
C PHE A 5 -0.46 13.42 -0.25
N PHE A 6 -1.26 12.58 -0.88
CA PHE A 6 -2.56 12.13 -0.36
C PHE A 6 -2.42 10.94 0.58
N ASP A 7 -3.37 10.79 1.51
CA ASP A 7 -3.42 9.73 2.53
C ASP A 7 -2.09 9.54 3.26
N SER A 8 -1.48 10.66 3.69
CA SER A 8 -0.21 10.63 4.41
C SER A 8 -0.40 10.14 5.84
N LYS A 9 0.39 9.17 6.24
CA LYS A 9 0.50 8.69 7.63
C LYS A 9 1.66 9.41 8.33
N THR A 10 1.74 9.30 9.63
CA THR A 10 2.80 9.96 10.43
C THR A 10 4.18 9.51 9.98
N TYR A 11 4.36 8.21 9.78
CA TYR A 11 5.64 7.64 9.34
C TYR A 11 6.06 8.10 7.94
N ASP A 12 5.11 8.32 7.02
CA ASP A 12 5.39 8.88 5.69
C ASP A 12 5.98 10.29 5.85
N LYS A 13 5.27 11.15 6.61
CA LYS A 13 5.69 12.52 6.83
C LYS A 13 7.07 12.59 7.48
N GLU A 14 7.34 11.78 8.48
CA GLU A 14 8.64 11.73 9.16
C GLU A 14 9.77 11.31 8.20
N SER A 15 9.53 10.25 7.42
CA SER A 15 10.51 9.72 6.48
C SER A 15 10.80 10.71 5.34
N PHE A 16 9.76 11.20 4.68
CA PHE A 16 9.92 12.14 3.58
C PHE A 16 10.53 13.48 4.03
N THR A 17 10.15 13.98 5.21
CA THR A 17 10.73 15.26 5.71
C THR A 17 12.24 15.15 5.94
N LYS A 18 12.72 13.99 6.38
CA LYS A 18 14.18 13.76 6.54
C LYS A 18 14.89 13.77 5.19
N GLU A 19 14.30 13.13 4.18
CA GLU A 19 14.92 13.04 2.86
C GLU A 19 14.82 14.34 2.07
N LEU A 20 13.76 15.13 2.24
CA LEU A 20 13.55 16.40 1.53
C LEU A 20 14.66 17.44 1.81
N VAL A 21 15.42 17.30 2.88
CA VAL A 21 16.61 18.14 3.15
C VAL A 21 17.63 18.03 2.01
N ASN A 22 17.70 16.86 1.37
CA ASN A 22 18.59 16.58 0.24
C ASN A 22 18.05 17.09 -1.11
N TYR A 23 16.79 17.53 -1.15
CA TYR A 23 16.08 17.92 -2.38
C TYR A 23 15.39 19.28 -2.21
N PRO A 24 16.13 20.40 -2.08
CA PRO A 24 15.58 21.72 -1.78
C PRO A 24 14.61 22.25 -2.85
N ASP A 25 14.70 21.74 -4.09
CA ASP A 25 13.84 22.12 -5.21
C ASP A 25 12.48 21.39 -5.20
N VAL A 26 12.25 20.50 -4.24
CA VAL A 26 11.01 19.73 -4.11
C VAL A 26 10.23 20.20 -2.89
N GLU A 27 9.05 20.72 -3.13
CA GLU A 27 8.07 21.10 -2.09
C GLU A 27 7.00 20.02 -1.98
N VAL A 28 6.77 19.50 -0.78
CA VAL A 28 5.75 18.47 -0.53
C VAL A 28 4.71 18.95 0.46
N LYS A 29 3.44 18.92 0.05
CA LYS A 29 2.31 19.14 0.95
C LYS A 29 1.67 17.81 1.33
N PHE A 30 1.60 17.52 2.62
CA PHE A 30 1.02 16.28 3.14
C PHE A 30 -0.45 16.48 3.51
N LEU A 31 -1.33 15.62 2.96
CA LEU A 31 -2.74 15.56 3.29
C LEU A 31 -3.09 14.20 3.90
N ARG A 32 -3.99 14.17 4.86
CA ARG A 32 -4.55 12.92 5.43
C ARG A 32 -5.69 12.36 4.59
N THR A 33 -6.22 13.18 3.67
CA THR A 33 -7.34 12.83 2.79
C THR A 33 -6.85 11.90 1.67
N GLU A 34 -7.65 10.92 1.30
CA GLU A 34 -7.40 10.05 0.16
C GLU A 34 -7.65 10.80 -1.16
N LEU A 35 -6.99 10.34 -2.23
CA LEU A 35 -7.24 10.83 -3.58
C LEU A 35 -8.44 10.10 -4.18
N THR A 36 -9.47 10.87 -4.47
CA THR A 36 -10.71 10.41 -5.12
C THR A 36 -11.19 11.52 -6.06
N VAL A 37 -12.24 11.27 -6.83
CA VAL A 37 -12.92 12.30 -7.67
C VAL A 37 -13.22 13.55 -6.86
N ASN A 38 -13.74 13.42 -5.63
CA ASN A 38 -14.16 14.53 -4.79
C ASN A 38 -12.99 15.35 -4.20
N THR A 39 -11.78 14.84 -4.24
CA THR A 39 -10.61 15.47 -3.62
C THR A 39 -9.52 15.82 -4.62
N ALA A 40 -9.68 15.42 -5.87
CA ALA A 40 -8.68 15.63 -6.92
C ALA A 40 -8.38 17.11 -7.18
N GLU A 41 -9.36 17.99 -7.04
CA GLU A 41 -9.19 19.45 -7.18
C GLU A 41 -8.17 20.06 -6.20
N LEU A 42 -7.91 19.39 -5.07
CA LEU A 42 -6.86 19.81 -4.13
C LEU A 42 -5.45 19.78 -4.74
N ALA A 43 -5.29 19.10 -5.88
CA ALA A 43 -4.05 19.05 -6.64
C ALA A 43 -3.79 20.29 -7.50
N HIS A 44 -4.68 21.29 -7.48
CA HIS A 44 -4.50 22.51 -8.28
C HIS A 44 -3.21 23.25 -7.90
N GLY A 45 -2.38 23.52 -8.91
CA GLY A 45 -1.09 24.19 -8.75
C GLY A 45 0.07 23.28 -8.30
N TYR A 46 -0.14 21.95 -8.31
CA TYR A 46 0.91 20.96 -8.07
C TYR A 46 1.32 20.26 -9.36
N ASP A 47 2.62 19.96 -9.49
CA ASP A 47 3.17 19.23 -10.64
C ASP A 47 2.89 17.72 -10.56
N ALA A 48 2.82 17.20 -9.34
CA ALA A 48 2.69 15.77 -9.07
C ALA A 48 1.73 15.47 -7.92
N VAL A 49 1.05 14.34 -8.01
CA VAL A 49 0.30 13.73 -6.91
C VAL A 49 1.01 12.48 -6.44
N CYS A 50 1.13 12.29 -5.13
CA CYS A 50 1.59 11.05 -4.52
C CYS A 50 0.40 10.36 -3.85
N ALA A 51 0.12 9.11 -4.24
CA ALA A 51 -1.04 8.36 -3.82
C ALA A 51 -0.69 6.94 -3.34
N PHE A 52 -1.65 6.29 -2.65
CA PHE A 52 -1.50 4.93 -2.15
C PHE A 52 -2.53 3.98 -2.78
N VAL A 53 -2.51 2.71 -2.39
CA VAL A 53 -3.39 1.66 -2.95
C VAL A 53 -4.88 1.93 -2.73
N SER A 54 -5.24 2.70 -1.70
CA SER A 54 -6.62 3.10 -1.38
C SER A 54 -7.16 4.19 -2.29
N ALA A 55 -6.29 4.88 -3.05
CA ALA A 55 -6.70 5.96 -3.95
C ALA A 55 -7.56 5.42 -5.10
N ASP A 56 -8.61 6.16 -5.43
CA ASP A 56 -9.43 5.92 -6.62
C ASP A 56 -8.97 6.87 -7.74
N ILE A 57 -8.11 6.35 -8.62
CA ILE A 57 -7.52 7.10 -9.74
C ILE A 57 -8.17 6.62 -11.04
N CYS A 58 -9.50 6.65 -11.07
CA CYS A 58 -10.31 6.38 -12.25
C CYS A 58 -10.17 7.47 -13.32
N GLY A 59 -10.79 7.25 -14.48
CA GLY A 59 -10.72 8.21 -15.60
C GLY A 59 -11.17 9.62 -15.18
N GLU A 60 -12.26 9.75 -14.44
CA GLU A 60 -12.79 11.03 -13.96
C GLU A 60 -11.82 11.75 -13.02
N THR A 61 -11.19 11.01 -12.09
CA THR A 61 -10.13 11.56 -11.23
C THR A 61 -8.97 12.10 -12.06
N ILE A 62 -8.55 11.37 -13.11
CA ILE A 62 -7.46 11.79 -13.99
C ILE A 62 -7.84 13.00 -14.84
N ASP A 63 -9.10 13.10 -15.31
CA ASP A 63 -9.59 14.27 -16.01
C ASP A 63 -9.40 15.52 -15.15
N ILE A 64 -9.83 15.49 -13.89
CA ILE A 64 -9.67 16.60 -12.93
C ILE A 64 -8.18 16.89 -12.66
N LEU A 65 -7.35 15.87 -12.47
CA LEU A 65 -5.91 16.04 -12.26
C LEU A 65 -5.25 16.71 -13.46
N HIS A 66 -5.69 16.38 -14.68
CA HIS A 66 -5.20 17.03 -15.90
C HIS A 66 -5.60 18.52 -15.93
N GLU A 67 -6.85 18.86 -15.60
CA GLU A 67 -7.31 20.24 -15.50
C GLU A 67 -6.55 21.03 -14.43
N CYS A 68 -6.17 20.38 -13.32
CA CYS A 68 -5.31 20.96 -12.29
C CYS A 68 -3.85 21.18 -12.72
N GLY A 69 -3.43 20.67 -13.89
CA GLY A 69 -2.08 20.82 -14.41
C GLY A 69 -1.09 19.76 -13.92
N VAL A 70 -1.57 18.67 -13.32
CA VAL A 70 -0.74 17.56 -12.84
C VAL A 70 -0.10 16.82 -14.00
N LYS A 71 1.21 16.54 -13.90
CA LYS A 71 2.02 15.87 -14.91
C LYS A 71 2.45 14.47 -14.49
N PHE A 72 2.48 14.22 -13.18
CA PHE A 72 3.02 12.98 -12.62
C PHE A 72 2.08 12.41 -11.56
N ILE A 73 1.85 11.09 -11.63
CA ILE A 73 1.21 10.30 -10.58
C ILE A 73 2.27 9.38 -9.99
N LEU A 74 2.54 9.51 -8.70
CA LEU A 74 3.56 8.77 -7.96
C LEU A 74 2.88 7.80 -7.00
N LEU A 75 3.03 6.50 -7.24
CA LEU A 75 2.43 5.46 -6.41
C LEU A 75 3.44 4.93 -5.39
N ARG A 76 3.05 4.94 -4.10
CA ARG A 76 3.85 4.39 -2.99
C ARG A 76 3.70 2.87 -2.85
N CYS A 77 3.40 2.18 -3.93
CA CYS A 77 3.14 0.74 -3.93
C CYS A 77 3.57 0.11 -5.26
N ALA A 78 3.60 -1.21 -5.29
CA ALA A 78 3.93 -1.96 -6.49
C ALA A 78 2.73 -2.10 -7.45
N GLY A 79 1.52 -2.27 -6.91
CA GLY A 79 0.29 -2.36 -7.69
C GLY A 79 -0.12 -1.03 -8.30
N PHE A 80 -0.81 -1.07 -9.43
CA PHE A 80 -1.36 0.10 -10.11
C PHE A 80 -2.75 -0.16 -10.73
N ASN A 81 -3.45 -1.19 -10.25
CA ASN A 81 -4.77 -1.58 -10.76
C ASN A 81 -5.85 -0.53 -10.47
N ASN A 82 -5.57 0.36 -9.52
CA ASN A 82 -6.42 1.49 -9.13
C ASN A 82 -6.22 2.73 -10.01
N VAL A 83 -5.42 2.64 -11.09
CA VAL A 83 -5.13 3.75 -12.00
C VAL A 83 -5.67 3.42 -13.39
N ASP A 84 -6.47 4.30 -13.98
CA ASP A 84 -6.82 4.22 -15.39
C ASP A 84 -5.65 4.66 -16.27
N MET A 85 -4.82 3.69 -16.65
CA MET A 85 -3.65 3.92 -17.47
C MET A 85 -3.96 4.43 -18.87
N ASN A 86 -5.16 4.15 -19.40
CA ASN A 86 -5.56 4.62 -20.74
C ASN A 86 -5.82 6.12 -20.71
N THR A 87 -6.56 6.60 -19.72
CA THR A 87 -6.82 8.03 -19.53
C THR A 87 -5.54 8.79 -19.16
N ALA A 88 -4.67 8.24 -18.31
CA ALA A 88 -3.38 8.85 -18.00
C ALA A 88 -2.52 9.02 -19.27
N LYS A 89 -2.47 8.00 -20.12
CA LYS A 89 -1.74 8.03 -21.40
C LYS A 89 -2.32 9.05 -22.38
N LYS A 90 -3.66 9.16 -22.44
CA LYS A 90 -4.37 10.14 -23.29
C LYS A 90 -3.92 11.57 -22.99
N TYR A 91 -3.73 11.91 -21.71
CA TYR A 91 -3.30 13.24 -21.29
C TYR A 91 -1.78 13.39 -21.12
N GLY A 92 -1.00 12.35 -21.40
CA GLY A 92 0.45 12.37 -21.24
C GLY A 92 0.92 12.43 -19.79
N ILE A 93 0.05 12.11 -18.84
CA ILE A 93 0.40 12.03 -17.41
C ILE A 93 1.25 10.78 -17.19
N LYS A 94 2.44 10.95 -16.61
CA LYS A 94 3.36 9.86 -16.35
C LYS A 94 3.08 9.24 -15.00
N VAL A 95 2.94 7.91 -14.97
CA VAL A 95 2.69 7.14 -13.74
C VAL A 95 3.96 6.41 -13.34
N TYR A 96 4.42 6.65 -12.12
CA TYR A 96 5.57 5.99 -11.50
C TYR A 96 5.11 5.18 -10.29
N ARG A 97 5.77 4.05 -10.06
CA ARG A 97 5.50 3.15 -8.93
C ARG A 97 6.77 2.57 -8.35
N VAL A 98 6.68 1.92 -7.21
CA VAL A 98 7.78 1.15 -6.62
C VAL A 98 7.58 -0.32 -7.00
N PRO A 99 8.28 -0.87 -8.00
CA PRO A 99 7.97 -2.18 -8.58
C PRO A 99 8.23 -3.36 -7.63
N GLY A 100 9.16 -3.23 -6.70
CA GLY A 100 9.46 -4.23 -5.68
C GLY A 100 10.21 -3.59 -4.53
N TYR A 101 9.68 -3.75 -3.31
CA TYR A 101 10.29 -3.14 -2.12
C TYR A 101 10.60 -4.15 -1.01
N SER A 102 9.84 -5.22 -0.85
CA SER A 102 10.11 -6.28 0.12
C SER A 102 9.21 -7.50 -0.11
N PRO A 103 9.43 -8.29 -1.16
CA PRO A 103 8.65 -9.51 -1.39
C PRO A 103 8.86 -10.53 -0.26
N GLU A 104 10.04 -10.53 0.37
CA GLU A 104 10.37 -11.37 1.52
C GLU A 104 9.44 -11.08 2.70
N ALA A 105 9.24 -9.82 3.07
CA ALA A 105 8.35 -9.46 4.18
C ALA A 105 6.90 -9.89 3.93
N VAL A 106 6.43 -9.82 2.68
CA VAL A 106 5.09 -10.31 2.29
C VAL A 106 5.01 -11.82 2.46
N ALA A 107 6.03 -12.55 2.01
CA ALA A 107 6.09 -14.01 2.13
C ALA A 107 6.15 -14.45 3.60
N GLU A 108 7.00 -13.83 4.40
CA GLU A 108 7.11 -14.11 5.85
C GLU A 108 5.79 -13.83 6.58
N HIS A 109 5.14 -12.72 6.27
CA HIS A 109 3.83 -12.42 6.86
C HIS A 109 2.76 -13.43 6.46
N ALA A 110 2.72 -13.85 5.20
CA ALA A 110 1.80 -14.89 4.74
C ALA A 110 2.02 -16.22 5.47
N MET A 111 3.29 -16.64 5.64
CA MET A 111 3.64 -17.82 6.41
C MET A 111 3.29 -17.70 7.89
N ALA A 112 3.54 -16.54 8.50
CA ALA A 112 3.17 -16.28 9.89
C ALA A 112 1.65 -16.39 10.08
N LEU A 113 0.86 -15.82 9.19
CA LEU A 113 -0.61 -15.94 9.21
C LEU A 113 -1.07 -17.39 9.04
N ALA A 114 -0.50 -18.11 8.08
CA ALA A 114 -0.83 -19.51 7.84
C ALA A 114 -0.58 -20.37 9.09
N LEU A 115 0.57 -20.20 9.74
CA LEU A 115 0.91 -20.91 10.96
C LEU A 115 0.03 -20.46 12.15
N ALA A 116 -0.25 -19.16 12.28
CA ALA A 116 -1.11 -18.63 13.34
C ALA A 116 -2.54 -19.19 13.24
N VAL A 117 -3.09 -19.28 12.03
CA VAL A 117 -4.41 -19.86 11.79
C VAL A 117 -4.40 -21.37 12.05
N ASN A 118 -3.43 -22.10 11.47
CA ASN A 118 -3.32 -23.54 11.62
C ASN A 118 -3.14 -23.98 13.09
N ARG A 119 -2.35 -23.23 13.86
CA ARG A 119 -2.08 -23.55 15.28
C ARG A 119 -3.00 -22.82 16.25
N HIS A 120 -4.03 -22.13 15.74
CA HIS A 120 -5.04 -21.42 16.53
C HIS A 120 -4.44 -20.43 17.57
N LEU A 121 -3.30 -19.78 17.23
CA LEU A 121 -2.57 -18.92 18.18
C LEU A 121 -3.44 -17.79 18.75
N HIS A 122 -4.31 -17.19 17.94
CA HIS A 122 -5.24 -16.16 18.36
C HIS A 122 -6.24 -16.66 19.42
N LYS A 123 -6.75 -17.90 19.26
CA LYS A 123 -7.64 -18.53 20.25
C LYS A 123 -6.88 -18.90 21.54
N ALA A 124 -5.69 -19.48 21.39
CA ALA A 124 -4.85 -19.83 22.52
C ALA A 124 -4.49 -18.60 23.37
N TYR A 125 -4.16 -17.48 22.72
CA TYR A 125 -3.88 -16.22 23.41
C TYR A 125 -5.07 -15.74 24.25
N VAL A 126 -6.28 -15.73 23.69
CA VAL A 126 -7.49 -15.30 24.39
C VAL A 126 -7.77 -16.23 25.59
N LYS A 127 -7.73 -17.56 25.38
CA LYS A 127 -7.94 -18.54 26.46
C LYS A 127 -6.98 -18.33 27.64
N VAL A 128 -5.70 -18.15 27.37
CA VAL A 128 -4.70 -17.89 28.43
C VAL A 128 -5.00 -16.59 29.17
N ARG A 129 -5.44 -15.55 28.48
CA ARG A 129 -5.87 -14.28 29.10
C ARG A 129 -7.08 -14.43 30.01
N GLU A 130 -7.95 -15.40 29.73
CA GLU A 130 -9.13 -15.76 30.51
C GLU A 130 -8.85 -16.83 31.58
N ASN A 131 -7.58 -17.19 31.82
CA ASN A 131 -7.14 -18.27 32.71
C ASN A 131 -7.68 -19.65 32.32
N ASP A 132 -8.05 -19.87 31.07
CA ASP A 132 -8.42 -21.19 30.53
C ASP A 132 -7.19 -21.82 29.86
N PHE A 133 -6.60 -22.82 30.53
CA PHE A 133 -5.44 -23.58 30.04
C PHE A 133 -5.84 -24.89 29.36
N SER A 134 -7.11 -25.12 29.06
CA SER A 134 -7.57 -26.31 28.35
C SER A 134 -7.14 -26.28 26.89
N LEU A 135 -6.82 -27.46 26.35
CA LEU A 135 -6.43 -27.61 24.94
C LEU A 135 -7.62 -27.75 23.97
N ASN A 136 -8.86 -27.66 24.47
CA ASN A 136 -10.06 -27.82 23.68
C ASN A 136 -10.14 -26.76 22.56
N GLY A 137 -10.30 -27.24 21.31
CA GLY A 137 -10.41 -26.37 20.14
C GLY A 137 -9.09 -25.74 19.65
N LEU A 138 -7.94 -26.20 20.17
CA LEU A 138 -6.61 -25.74 19.75
C LEU A 138 -5.84 -26.75 18.87
N MET A 139 -6.48 -27.85 18.47
CA MET A 139 -5.84 -28.84 17.61
C MET A 139 -5.62 -28.28 16.21
N GLY A 140 -4.37 -28.28 15.74
CA GLY A 140 -3.99 -27.92 14.38
C GLY A 140 -3.48 -29.12 13.59
N MET A 141 -3.13 -28.91 12.33
CA MET A 141 -2.55 -29.91 11.44
C MET A 141 -1.02 -29.79 11.39
N ASN A 142 -0.33 -30.93 11.17
CA ASN A 142 1.10 -30.92 10.92
C ASN A 142 1.37 -30.65 9.44
N CYS A 143 1.96 -29.51 9.13
CA CYS A 143 2.29 -29.15 7.76
C CYS A 143 3.24 -30.16 7.08
N LEU A 144 4.13 -30.80 7.84
CA LEU A 144 5.05 -31.83 7.32
C LEU A 144 4.33 -33.03 6.70
N LEU A 145 3.13 -33.38 7.21
CA LEU A 145 2.38 -34.56 6.74
C LEU A 145 1.41 -34.24 5.59
N TYR A 146 1.12 -32.97 5.35
CA TYR A 146 0.12 -32.51 4.38
C TYR A 146 0.70 -31.48 3.40
N THR A 147 2.02 -31.50 3.20
CA THR A 147 2.66 -30.59 2.27
C THR A 147 2.28 -30.92 0.84
N SER A 148 1.91 -29.90 0.08
CA SER A 148 1.92 -29.99 -1.37
C SER A 148 3.32 -30.36 -1.85
N PRO A 149 3.49 -31.28 -2.81
CA PRO A 149 4.81 -31.61 -3.34
C PRO A 149 5.50 -30.34 -3.82
N SER A 150 6.69 -30.09 -3.30
CA SER A 150 7.52 -28.98 -3.75
C SER A 150 8.01 -29.26 -5.19
N PRO A 151 8.14 -28.26 -6.05
CA PRO A 151 8.77 -28.44 -7.36
C PRO A 151 10.21 -29.02 -7.28
N ARG A 152 10.83 -29.00 -6.10
CA ARG A 152 12.17 -29.59 -5.83
C ARG A 152 12.10 -31.08 -5.48
N ASP A 153 10.92 -31.64 -5.26
CA ASP A 153 10.72 -33.04 -4.90
C ASP A 153 10.54 -33.94 -6.15
N LYS A 154 10.84 -33.41 -7.34
CA LYS A 154 10.81 -34.11 -8.64
C LYS A 154 12.22 -34.47 -9.10
#